data_83e1e8544998e6dd28a4417da5e0a6e0
#
_entry.id   83e1e8544998e6dd28a4417da5e0a6e0
#
_cell.length_a   1.000
_cell.length_b   1.000
_cell.length_c   1.000
_cell.angle_alpha   90.00
_cell.angle_beta   90.00
_cell.angle_gamma   90.00
#
_symmetry.space_group_name_H-M   'P 1'
#
loop_
_entity.id
_entity.type
_entity.pdbx_description
1 polymer ?
#
loop_
_entity_poly.entity_id
_entity_poly.type
_entity_poly.pdbx_seq_one_letter_code
_entity_poly.pdbx_strand_id
1 'polypeptide(L)'
;MDKVITEAEKDALIDTIIVKTQGFVNGNIKEGDKNPVSIFKRLLALYKDINRDALRENMRYFLSAIMPVCEEYGVNMCVHPDDPPFQVLGLPRIVTNENDIEWFLNAVDNPHNGLTFCAGSLSAGEHNDTRELAKKFAKRTHFVHLRSTAAMQGGNFIESSHLTGRGHLIDLIRIFENENPGLPMRVDHGRMMLGDEDKGYNPGYSFHGRMLALAQVEGMMAVVDDEKERQMKL
;
A
#
# COMPACT_ATOMS: atom_id res chain seq x y z
N MET A 1 20.64 15.73 20.91
CA MET A 1 19.74 16.67 21.59
C MET A 1 18.32 16.26 21.23
N ASP A 2 17.63 15.65 22.17
CA ASP A 2 16.22 15.32 21.98
C ASP A 2 15.44 16.62 21.91
N LYS A 3 14.80 16.86 20.78
CA LYS A 3 13.96 18.05 20.59
C LYS A 3 12.76 17.93 21.54
N VAL A 4 12.69 18.79 22.53
CA VAL A 4 11.53 18.85 23.43
C VAL A 4 10.33 19.34 22.62
N ILE A 5 9.33 18.47 22.46
CA ILE A 5 8.09 18.78 21.76
C ILE A 5 7.21 19.62 22.68
N THR A 6 6.71 20.76 22.20
CA THR A 6 5.75 21.61 22.92
C THR A 6 4.38 20.93 23.05
N GLU A 7 3.55 21.33 24.00
CA GLU A 7 2.19 20.79 24.14
C GLU A 7 1.34 21.04 22.88
N ALA A 8 1.48 22.18 22.22
CA ALA A 8 0.78 22.46 20.97
C ALA A 8 1.21 21.52 19.82
N GLU A 9 2.51 21.21 19.71
CA GLU A 9 3.01 20.23 18.74
C GLU A 9 2.51 18.82 19.07
N LYS A 10 2.44 18.46 20.35
CA LYS A 10 1.90 17.18 20.81
C LYS A 10 0.41 17.04 20.48
N ASP A 11 -0.38 18.07 20.73
CA ASP A 11 -1.81 18.07 20.38
C ASP A 11 -2.01 17.96 18.86
N ALA A 12 -1.21 18.67 18.07
CA ALA A 12 -1.24 18.56 16.60
C ALA A 12 -0.85 17.16 16.10
N LEU A 13 0.13 16.50 16.73
CA LEU A 13 0.50 15.12 16.43
C LEU A 13 -0.61 14.13 16.80
N ILE A 14 -1.24 14.30 17.96
CA ILE A 14 -2.37 13.47 18.40
C ILE A 14 -3.52 13.59 17.40
N ASP A 15 -3.91 14.81 17.05
CA ASP A 15 -4.97 15.07 16.08
C ASP A 15 -4.65 14.46 14.71
N THR A 16 -3.45 14.65 14.20
CA THR A 16 -3.07 14.16 12.87
C THR A 16 -2.90 12.66 12.84
N ILE A 17 -2.13 12.07 13.78
CA ILE A 17 -1.76 10.64 13.72
C ILE A 17 -2.89 9.77 14.26
N ILE A 18 -3.51 10.16 15.38
CA ILE A 18 -4.51 9.30 16.04
C ILE A 18 -5.90 9.58 15.50
N VAL A 19 -6.34 10.82 15.47
CA VAL A 19 -7.73 11.15 15.10
C VAL A 19 -7.92 11.05 13.59
N LYS A 20 -7.17 11.82 12.82
CA LYS A 20 -7.37 11.90 11.36
C LYS A 20 -6.91 10.60 10.65
N THR A 21 -5.71 10.13 10.94
CA THR A 21 -5.15 8.98 10.24
C THR A 21 -5.80 7.67 10.69
N GLN A 22 -5.86 7.38 12.00
CA GLN A 22 -6.42 6.13 12.49
C GLN A 22 -7.94 6.12 12.43
N GLY A 23 -8.60 7.23 12.64
CA GLY A 23 -10.03 7.36 12.46
C GLY A 23 -10.47 7.11 11.03
N PHE A 24 -9.70 7.58 10.05
CA PHE A 24 -9.93 7.33 8.63
C PHE A 24 -9.81 5.83 8.28
N VAL A 25 -8.80 5.14 8.83
CA VAL A 25 -8.53 3.74 8.49
C VAL A 25 -9.54 2.77 9.13
N ASN A 26 -9.86 2.94 10.41
CA ASN A 26 -10.63 1.92 11.15
C ASN A 26 -11.99 2.38 11.67
N GLY A 27 -12.31 3.67 11.57
CA GLY A 27 -13.59 4.23 12.01
C GLY A 27 -13.88 4.16 13.52
N ASN A 28 -12.95 3.66 14.34
CA ASN A 28 -13.12 3.51 15.77
C ASN A 28 -12.86 4.80 16.57
N ILE A 29 -12.18 5.75 15.93
CA ILE A 29 -11.89 7.08 16.48
C ILE A 29 -12.50 8.10 15.54
N LYS A 30 -13.33 8.99 16.08
CA LYS A 30 -14.03 10.02 15.31
C LYS A 30 -13.57 11.40 15.72
N GLU A 31 -13.67 12.36 14.80
CA GLU A 31 -13.48 13.76 15.13
C GLU A 31 -14.47 14.14 16.25
N GLY A 32 -13.96 14.82 17.28
CA GLY A 32 -14.75 15.20 18.47
C GLY A 32 -14.78 14.16 19.60
N ASP A 33 -14.13 13.01 19.45
CA ASP A 33 -13.97 12.06 20.55
C ASP A 33 -13.24 12.72 21.73
N LYS A 34 -13.84 12.67 22.92
CA LYS A 34 -13.32 13.36 24.12
C LYS A 34 -11.98 12.82 24.62
N ASN A 35 -11.58 11.63 24.21
CA ASN A 35 -10.34 10.99 24.66
C ASN A 35 -9.75 10.02 23.62
N PRO A 36 -9.33 10.52 22.45
CA PRO A 36 -8.85 9.69 21.36
C PRO A 36 -7.60 8.87 21.73
N VAL A 37 -6.73 9.41 22.57
CA VAL A 37 -5.52 8.72 23.05
C VAL A 37 -5.85 7.49 23.88
N SER A 38 -6.84 7.56 24.76
CA SER A 38 -7.29 6.41 25.57
C SER A 38 -7.93 5.34 24.71
N ILE A 39 -8.74 5.73 23.73
CA ILE A 39 -9.35 4.80 22.79
C ILE A 39 -8.24 4.09 22.02
N PHE A 40 -7.27 4.83 21.50
CA PHE A 40 -6.16 4.26 20.75
C PHE A 40 -5.29 3.32 21.59
N LYS A 41 -4.95 3.69 22.83
CA LYS A 41 -4.22 2.81 23.76
C LYS A 41 -4.97 1.50 24.03
N ARG A 42 -6.29 1.56 24.16
CA ARG A 42 -7.12 0.34 24.33
C ARG A 42 -7.06 -0.54 23.09
N LEU A 43 -7.09 0.03 21.88
CA LEU A 43 -6.94 -0.71 20.63
C LEU A 43 -5.55 -1.36 20.53
N LEU A 44 -4.49 -0.63 20.85
CA LEU A 44 -3.14 -1.18 20.90
C LEU A 44 -3.01 -2.34 21.90
N ALA A 45 -3.69 -2.24 23.04
CA ALA A 45 -3.66 -3.30 24.05
C ALA A 45 -4.24 -4.64 23.56
N LEU A 46 -5.09 -4.64 22.54
CA LEU A 46 -5.61 -5.88 21.91
C LEU A 46 -4.50 -6.67 21.22
N TYR A 47 -3.41 -6.02 20.83
CA TYR A 47 -2.26 -6.64 20.17
C TYR A 47 -1.13 -7.02 21.13
N LYS A 48 -1.31 -6.83 22.45
CA LYS A 48 -0.25 -7.03 23.46
C LYS A 48 0.46 -8.38 23.34
N ASP A 49 -0.32 -9.43 23.08
CA ASP A 49 0.18 -10.81 23.01
C ASP A 49 0.25 -11.33 21.55
N ILE A 50 0.03 -10.44 20.56
CA ILE A 50 0.07 -10.79 19.14
C ILE A 50 1.43 -10.34 18.58
N ASN A 51 2.36 -11.27 18.52
CA ASN A 51 3.62 -11.07 17.81
C ASN A 51 3.45 -11.35 16.31
N ARG A 52 4.53 -11.25 15.55
CA ARG A 52 4.56 -11.47 14.10
C ARG A 52 4.05 -12.87 13.71
N ASP A 53 4.46 -13.89 14.43
CA ASP A 53 4.08 -15.28 14.13
C ASP A 53 2.61 -15.53 14.43
N ALA A 54 2.10 -15.02 15.56
CA ALA A 54 0.69 -15.09 15.89
C ALA A 54 -0.18 -14.35 14.85
N LEU A 55 0.27 -13.18 14.35
CA LEU A 55 -0.45 -12.45 13.31
C LEU A 55 -0.45 -13.23 11.98
N ARG A 56 0.66 -13.88 11.63
CA ARG A 56 0.73 -14.76 10.46
C ARG A 56 -0.24 -15.95 10.59
N GLU A 57 -0.30 -16.60 11.74
CA GLU A 57 -1.24 -17.68 11.98
C GLU A 57 -2.70 -17.22 11.89
N ASN A 58 -3.04 -16.05 12.38
CA ASN A 58 -4.35 -15.44 12.21
C ASN A 58 -4.68 -15.21 10.73
N MET A 59 -3.73 -14.73 9.95
CA MET A 59 -3.88 -14.57 8.50
C MET A 59 -4.10 -15.91 7.81
N ARG A 60 -3.29 -16.92 8.12
CA ARG A 60 -3.43 -18.27 7.56
C ARG A 60 -4.79 -18.86 7.88
N TYR A 61 -5.24 -18.76 9.14
CA TYR A 61 -6.56 -19.22 9.56
C TYR A 61 -7.67 -18.56 8.75
N PHE A 62 -7.63 -17.21 8.63
CA PHE A 62 -8.62 -16.45 7.87
C PHE A 62 -8.64 -16.87 6.40
N LEU A 63 -7.49 -16.88 5.72
CA LEU A 63 -7.39 -17.26 4.33
C LEU A 63 -7.87 -18.70 4.09
N SER A 64 -7.51 -19.65 4.95
CA SER A 64 -7.97 -21.03 4.85
C SER A 64 -9.49 -21.15 4.95
N ALA A 65 -10.12 -20.33 5.79
CA ALA A 65 -11.56 -20.35 5.97
C ALA A 65 -12.34 -19.79 4.77
N ILE A 66 -11.79 -18.78 4.07
CA ILE A 66 -12.50 -18.12 2.97
C ILE A 66 -12.19 -18.71 1.59
N MET A 67 -11.06 -19.39 1.40
CA MET A 67 -10.67 -19.91 0.08
C MET A 67 -11.69 -20.84 -0.55
N PRO A 68 -12.36 -21.77 0.15
CA PRO A 68 -13.42 -22.62 -0.46
C PRO A 68 -14.55 -21.77 -1.07
N VAL A 69 -14.91 -20.66 -0.44
CA VAL A 69 -15.94 -19.75 -0.93
C VAL A 69 -15.42 -18.97 -2.15
N CYS A 70 -14.16 -18.58 -2.14
CA CYS A 70 -13.51 -17.92 -3.27
C CYS A 70 -13.50 -18.83 -4.51
N GLU A 71 -13.19 -20.11 -4.33
CA GLU A 71 -13.25 -21.11 -5.39
C GLU A 71 -14.67 -21.31 -5.92
N GLU A 72 -15.65 -21.48 -5.04
CA GLU A 72 -17.06 -21.69 -5.41
C GLU A 72 -17.61 -20.53 -6.26
N TYR A 73 -17.25 -19.30 -5.92
CA TYR A 73 -17.80 -18.10 -6.57
C TYR A 73 -16.83 -17.47 -7.59
N GLY A 74 -15.65 -18.04 -7.82
CA GLY A 74 -14.66 -17.48 -8.75
C GLY A 74 -14.14 -16.11 -8.33
N VAL A 75 -14.01 -15.83 -7.01
CA VAL A 75 -13.56 -14.56 -6.46
C VAL A 75 -12.10 -14.64 -6.07
N ASN A 76 -11.30 -13.69 -6.51
CA ASN A 76 -9.91 -13.57 -6.08
C ASN A 76 -9.80 -12.66 -4.86
N MET A 77 -9.18 -13.17 -3.80
CA MET A 77 -8.77 -12.37 -2.65
C MET A 77 -7.38 -11.81 -2.87
N CYS A 78 -7.18 -10.54 -2.55
CA CYS A 78 -5.90 -9.88 -2.74
C CYS A 78 -5.42 -9.29 -1.41
N VAL A 79 -4.31 -9.80 -0.90
CA VAL A 79 -3.66 -9.24 0.28
C VAL A 79 -2.87 -8.00 -0.13
N HIS A 80 -3.14 -6.88 0.53
CA HIS A 80 -2.41 -5.63 0.33
C HIS A 80 -1.15 -5.62 1.22
N PRO A 81 0.03 -5.19 0.69
CA PRO A 81 1.22 -5.01 1.51
C PRO A 81 0.98 -4.03 2.65
N ASP A 82 1.70 -4.24 3.74
CA ASP A 82 1.70 -3.28 4.85
C ASP A 82 2.20 -1.90 4.39
N ASP A 83 1.50 -0.85 4.78
CA ASP A 83 1.86 0.54 4.52
C ASP A 83 1.95 1.34 5.84
N PRO A 84 3.14 1.79 6.20
CA PRO A 84 4.45 1.52 5.60
C PRO A 84 4.94 0.07 5.83
N PRO A 85 5.90 -0.43 5.02
CA PRO A 85 6.41 -1.80 5.12
C PRO A 85 7.47 -1.97 6.23
N PHE A 86 7.22 -1.38 7.38
CA PHE A 86 8.02 -1.48 8.61
C PHE A 86 7.14 -1.25 9.83
N GLN A 87 7.61 -1.69 10.99
CA GLN A 87 6.84 -1.60 12.24
C GLN A 87 6.53 -0.15 12.62
N VAL A 88 5.28 0.09 12.98
CA VAL A 88 4.79 1.39 13.48
C VAL A 88 4.07 1.14 14.80
N LEU A 89 4.35 1.97 15.80
CA LEU A 89 3.75 1.91 17.14
C LEU A 89 3.88 0.54 17.84
N GLY A 90 4.93 -0.21 17.52
CA GLY A 90 5.16 -1.55 18.07
C GLY A 90 4.27 -2.66 17.50
N LEU A 91 3.42 -2.35 16.53
CA LEU A 91 2.57 -3.35 15.88
C LEU A 91 3.37 -4.18 14.87
N PRO A 92 3.17 -5.51 14.83
CA PRO A 92 3.83 -6.35 13.84
C PRO A 92 3.31 -6.06 12.44
N ARG A 93 4.21 -6.18 11.45
CA ARG A 93 3.93 -6.13 10.01
C ARG A 93 4.31 -7.47 9.40
N ILE A 94 3.51 -8.02 8.49
CA ILE A 94 3.67 -9.38 7.98
C ILE A 94 3.69 -9.49 6.45
N VAL A 95 3.49 -8.38 5.73
CA VAL A 95 3.56 -8.30 4.26
C VAL A 95 4.40 -7.08 3.89
N THR A 96 5.71 -7.15 4.10
CA THR A 96 6.63 -6.01 3.97
C THR A 96 7.70 -6.17 2.90
N ASN A 97 7.97 -7.39 2.46
CA ASN A 97 9.09 -7.73 1.57
C ASN A 97 8.83 -9.03 0.84
N GLU A 98 9.79 -9.44 0.01
CA GLU A 98 9.74 -10.68 -0.79
C GLU A 98 9.40 -11.92 0.04
N ASN A 99 10.13 -12.14 1.13
CA ASN A 99 9.94 -13.32 1.99
C ASN A 99 8.56 -13.36 2.62
N ASP A 100 8.00 -12.21 2.96
CA ASP A 100 6.67 -12.11 3.53
C ASP A 100 5.58 -12.43 2.50
N ILE A 101 5.74 -11.90 1.28
CA ILE A 101 4.83 -12.18 0.17
C ILE A 101 4.86 -13.67 -0.17
N GLU A 102 6.04 -14.25 -0.29
CA GLU A 102 6.21 -15.68 -0.54
C GLU A 102 5.58 -16.52 0.59
N TRP A 103 5.79 -16.11 1.84
CA TRP A 103 5.19 -16.78 2.98
C TRP A 103 3.65 -16.82 2.91
N PHE A 104 2.98 -15.68 2.71
CA PHE A 104 1.51 -15.69 2.74
C PHE A 104 0.89 -16.39 1.52
N LEU A 105 1.52 -16.31 0.35
CA LEU A 105 1.07 -17.03 -0.83
C LEU A 105 1.17 -18.56 -0.64
N ASN A 106 2.21 -19.02 0.06
CA ASN A 106 2.43 -20.44 0.36
C ASN A 106 1.65 -20.92 1.60
N ALA A 107 1.30 -20.02 2.53
CA ALA A 107 0.54 -20.38 3.74
C ALA A 107 -0.82 -20.97 3.42
N VAL A 108 -1.45 -20.53 2.33
CA VAL A 108 -2.61 -21.13 1.71
C VAL A 108 -2.39 -21.09 0.20
N ASP A 109 -1.77 -22.14 -0.34
CA ASP A 109 -1.45 -22.22 -1.76
C ASP A 109 -2.70 -22.51 -2.59
N ASN A 110 -3.36 -21.44 -2.99
CA ASN A 110 -4.60 -21.43 -3.73
C ASN A 110 -4.55 -20.32 -4.79
N PRO A 111 -4.94 -20.56 -6.04
CA PRO A 111 -4.92 -19.55 -7.09
C PRO A 111 -5.76 -18.31 -6.77
N HIS A 112 -6.81 -18.45 -5.95
CA HIS A 112 -7.64 -17.33 -5.49
C HIS A 112 -7.03 -16.54 -4.34
N ASN A 113 -5.94 -17.01 -3.72
CA ASN A 113 -5.14 -16.26 -2.76
C ASN A 113 -4.03 -15.53 -3.50
N GLY A 114 -4.09 -14.23 -3.59
CA GLY A 114 -3.14 -13.43 -4.36
C GLY A 114 -2.75 -12.11 -3.70
N LEU A 115 -2.00 -11.34 -4.44
CA LEU A 115 -1.42 -10.07 -4.00
C LEU A 115 -2.17 -8.90 -4.65
N THR A 116 -2.50 -7.87 -3.87
CA THR A 116 -2.60 -6.51 -4.38
C THR A 116 -1.19 -5.94 -4.46
N PHE A 117 -0.61 -5.85 -5.63
CA PHE A 117 0.72 -5.26 -5.77
C PHE A 117 0.65 -3.75 -5.63
N CYS A 118 0.90 -3.22 -4.45
CA CYS A 118 0.97 -1.78 -4.21
C CYS A 118 2.41 -1.29 -4.36
N ALA A 119 2.72 -0.70 -5.51
CA ALA A 119 4.05 -0.18 -5.79
C ALA A 119 4.49 0.90 -4.78
N GLY A 120 3.55 1.73 -4.30
CA GLY A 120 3.82 2.75 -3.29
C GLY A 120 4.22 2.17 -1.95
N SER A 121 3.41 1.26 -1.41
CA SER A 121 3.71 0.62 -0.13
C SER A 121 5.04 -0.14 -0.17
N LEU A 122 5.26 -0.94 -1.21
CA LEU A 122 6.51 -1.69 -1.35
C LEU A 122 7.72 -0.79 -1.56
N SER A 123 7.61 0.29 -2.37
CA SER A 123 8.71 1.22 -2.62
C SER A 123 9.06 2.11 -1.43
N ALA A 124 8.19 2.23 -0.43
CA ALA A 124 8.48 2.92 0.84
C ALA A 124 9.54 2.18 1.67
N GLY A 125 9.72 0.86 1.47
CA GLY A 125 10.79 0.07 2.06
C GLY A 125 12.06 0.14 1.21
N GLU A 126 13.16 0.66 1.78
CA GLU A 126 14.43 0.78 1.06
C GLU A 126 15.01 -0.58 0.61
N HIS A 127 14.64 -1.65 1.28
CA HIS A 127 15.07 -3.02 1.01
C HIS A 127 14.35 -3.68 -0.18
N ASN A 128 13.30 -3.05 -0.72
CA ASN A 128 12.52 -3.59 -1.83
C ASN A 128 12.96 -2.99 -3.19
N ASP A 129 13.13 -3.85 -4.19
CA ASP A 129 13.08 -3.47 -5.62
C ASP A 129 11.74 -3.90 -6.19
N THR A 130 10.89 -2.94 -6.52
CA THR A 130 9.52 -3.21 -6.99
C THR A 130 9.49 -3.98 -8.30
N ARG A 131 10.51 -3.84 -9.16
CA ARG A 131 10.61 -4.55 -10.45
C ARG A 131 10.89 -6.03 -10.24
N GLU A 132 11.82 -6.36 -9.33
CA GLU A 132 12.13 -7.76 -9.02
C GLU A 132 10.96 -8.45 -8.33
N LEU A 133 10.28 -7.74 -7.41
CA LEU A 133 9.05 -8.24 -6.78
C LEU A 133 7.94 -8.48 -7.82
N ALA A 134 7.75 -7.56 -8.76
CA ALA A 134 6.74 -7.70 -9.80
C ALA A 134 7.03 -8.91 -10.70
N LYS A 135 8.27 -9.08 -11.18
CA LYS A 135 8.65 -10.26 -11.97
C LYS A 135 8.35 -11.58 -11.24
N LYS A 136 8.68 -11.62 -9.96
CA LYS A 136 8.50 -12.83 -9.15
C LYS A 136 7.02 -13.15 -8.89
N PHE A 137 6.20 -12.14 -8.62
CA PHE A 137 4.83 -12.32 -8.12
C PHE A 137 3.72 -11.94 -9.11
N ALA A 138 4.05 -11.56 -10.35
CA ALA A 138 3.07 -11.12 -11.34
C ALA A 138 1.91 -12.11 -11.51
N LYS A 139 2.20 -13.43 -11.61
CA LYS A 139 1.19 -14.48 -11.81
C LYS A 139 0.26 -14.72 -10.62
N ARG A 140 0.65 -14.25 -9.44
CA ARG A 140 -0.14 -14.34 -8.21
C ARG A 140 -0.65 -12.94 -7.78
N THR A 141 -0.49 -11.94 -8.63
CA THR A 141 -1.05 -10.60 -8.44
C THR A 141 -2.42 -10.53 -9.11
N HIS A 142 -3.43 -10.09 -8.36
CA HIS A 142 -4.80 -9.97 -8.86
C HIS A 142 -5.25 -8.52 -9.02
N PHE A 143 -4.49 -7.58 -8.46
CA PHE A 143 -4.76 -6.16 -8.57
C PHE A 143 -3.48 -5.33 -8.39
N VAL A 144 -3.36 -4.21 -9.07
CA VAL A 144 -2.18 -3.33 -8.95
C VAL A 144 -2.57 -1.94 -8.51
N HIS A 145 -1.86 -1.40 -7.52
CA HIS A 145 -1.86 0.00 -7.16
C HIS A 145 -0.59 0.68 -7.71
N LEU A 146 -0.78 1.56 -8.67
CA LEU A 146 0.29 2.36 -9.26
C LEU A 146 0.48 3.65 -8.45
N ARG A 147 1.43 3.63 -7.55
CA ARG A 147 1.84 4.73 -6.66
C ARG A 147 3.35 4.71 -6.52
N SER A 148 3.99 5.84 -6.31
CA SER A 148 5.44 5.91 -6.18
C SER A 148 5.87 6.74 -4.98
N THR A 149 6.95 6.31 -4.31
CA THR A 149 7.55 7.01 -3.19
C THR A 149 9.01 7.36 -3.49
N ALA A 150 9.54 8.35 -2.78
CA ALA A 150 10.95 8.69 -2.76
C ALA A 150 11.51 8.53 -1.36
N ALA A 151 12.69 7.90 -1.23
CA ALA A 151 13.37 7.76 0.04
C ALA A 151 13.90 9.10 0.55
N MET A 152 13.89 9.27 1.86
CA MET A 152 14.47 10.41 2.59
C MET A 152 15.46 9.89 3.64
N GLN A 153 16.24 10.79 4.22
CA GLN A 153 17.18 10.41 5.28
C GLN A 153 16.47 9.80 6.49
N GLY A 154 17.13 8.83 7.13
CA GLY A 154 16.66 8.20 8.37
C GLY A 154 15.52 7.20 8.20
N GLY A 155 15.37 6.60 7.02
CA GLY A 155 14.33 5.60 6.75
C GLY A 155 12.95 6.21 6.52
N ASN A 156 12.87 7.53 6.39
CA ASN A 156 11.64 8.22 6.01
C ASN A 156 11.42 8.15 4.50
N PHE A 157 10.18 8.38 4.09
CA PHE A 157 9.82 8.49 2.67
C PHE A 157 8.76 9.58 2.46
N ILE A 158 8.62 10.00 1.22
CA ILE A 158 7.61 10.96 0.79
C ILE A 158 6.95 10.47 -0.50
N GLU A 159 5.71 10.87 -0.73
CA GLU A 159 5.03 10.60 -1.99
C GLU A 159 5.78 11.24 -3.18
N SER A 160 5.98 10.48 -4.23
CA SER A 160 6.61 10.92 -5.46
C SER A 160 5.58 11.11 -6.58
N SER A 161 5.99 11.75 -7.68
CA SER A 161 5.22 11.71 -8.92
C SER A 161 5.13 10.27 -9.44
N HIS A 162 4.07 9.92 -10.14
CA HIS A 162 3.93 8.63 -10.82
C HIS A 162 5.01 8.42 -11.90
N LEU A 163 5.58 9.50 -12.44
CA LEU A 163 6.68 9.45 -13.42
C LEU A 163 8.06 9.24 -12.80
N THR A 164 8.20 9.36 -11.48
CA THR A 164 9.49 9.32 -10.79
C THR A 164 9.41 8.50 -9.52
N GLY A 165 10.51 8.47 -8.76
CA GLY A 165 10.57 7.75 -7.48
C GLY A 165 10.89 6.26 -7.65
N ARG A 166 10.75 5.52 -6.56
CA ARG A 166 11.17 4.12 -6.43
C ARG A 166 10.09 3.11 -6.87
N GLY A 167 8.90 3.60 -7.25
CA GLY A 167 7.82 2.74 -7.76
C GLY A 167 8.13 2.13 -9.12
N HIS A 168 8.96 2.78 -9.97
CA HIS A 168 9.34 2.33 -11.31
C HIS A 168 8.13 1.96 -12.19
N LEU A 169 7.07 2.78 -12.17
CA LEU A 169 5.75 2.41 -12.64
C LEU A 169 5.68 1.99 -14.11
N ILE A 170 6.46 2.63 -14.99
CA ILE A 170 6.50 2.21 -16.40
C ILE A 170 7.06 0.79 -16.57
N ASP A 171 8.07 0.42 -15.77
CA ASP A 171 8.62 -0.93 -15.79
C ASP A 171 7.62 -1.94 -15.23
N LEU A 172 6.87 -1.56 -14.17
CA LEU A 172 5.82 -2.40 -13.62
C LEU A 172 4.70 -2.66 -14.63
N ILE A 173 4.25 -1.63 -15.35
CA ILE A 173 3.24 -1.78 -16.40
C ILE A 173 3.74 -2.77 -17.45
N ARG A 174 4.98 -2.63 -17.94
CA ARG A 174 5.57 -3.59 -18.89
C ARG A 174 5.60 -5.01 -18.36
N ILE A 175 6.02 -5.19 -17.10
CA ILE A 175 6.12 -6.52 -16.47
C ILE A 175 4.73 -7.16 -16.37
N PHE A 176 3.75 -6.44 -15.82
CA PHE A 176 2.41 -7.00 -15.63
C PHE A 176 1.71 -7.26 -16.96
N GLU A 177 1.85 -6.38 -17.94
CA GLU A 177 1.30 -6.58 -19.27
C GLU A 177 1.91 -7.80 -20.01
N ASN A 178 3.15 -8.16 -19.71
CA ASN A 178 3.79 -9.33 -20.28
C ASN A 178 3.48 -10.62 -19.51
N GLU A 179 3.48 -10.58 -18.17
CA GLU A 179 3.39 -11.76 -17.32
C GLU A 179 1.94 -12.10 -16.90
N ASN A 180 1.06 -11.12 -16.86
CA ASN A 180 -0.33 -11.25 -16.44
C ASN A 180 -1.22 -10.21 -17.16
N PRO A 181 -1.37 -10.35 -18.50
CA PRO A 181 -2.10 -9.37 -19.31
C PRO A 181 -3.56 -9.25 -18.90
N GLY A 182 -4.10 -8.03 -18.93
CA GLY A 182 -5.47 -7.74 -18.53
C GLY A 182 -5.66 -7.60 -17.01
N LEU A 183 -4.58 -7.58 -16.24
CA LEU A 183 -4.62 -7.37 -14.80
C LEU A 183 -5.17 -5.97 -14.47
N PRO A 184 -6.21 -5.85 -13.61
CA PRO A 184 -6.74 -4.55 -13.21
C PRO A 184 -5.70 -3.70 -12.48
N MET A 185 -5.52 -2.47 -12.94
CA MET A 185 -4.59 -1.50 -12.35
C MET A 185 -5.34 -0.21 -12.01
N ARG A 186 -4.94 0.44 -10.93
CA ARG A 186 -5.46 1.77 -10.57
C ARG A 186 -4.34 2.68 -10.08
N VAL A 187 -4.52 3.97 -10.27
CA VAL A 187 -3.80 4.95 -9.47
C VAL A 187 -4.34 4.88 -8.04
N ASP A 188 -3.48 4.75 -7.07
CA ASP A 188 -3.89 4.67 -5.66
C ASP A 188 -4.28 6.07 -5.17
N HIS A 189 -3.30 6.89 -4.92
CA HIS A 189 -3.43 8.32 -4.66
C HIS A 189 -2.18 9.06 -5.17
N GLY A 190 -2.27 10.36 -5.27
CA GLY A 190 -1.19 11.22 -5.71
C GLY A 190 -0.54 11.97 -4.55
N ARG A 191 0.10 13.07 -4.91
CA ARG A 191 0.60 14.06 -3.96
C ARG A 191 -0.47 15.12 -3.70
N MET A 192 -0.31 15.85 -2.60
CA MET A 192 -1.07 17.08 -2.38
C MET A 192 -0.72 18.09 -3.47
N MET A 193 -1.74 18.65 -4.09
CA MET A 193 -1.62 19.62 -5.17
C MET A 193 -1.68 21.04 -4.63
N LEU A 194 -1.10 21.98 -5.37
CA LEU A 194 -1.23 23.40 -5.05
C LEU A 194 -2.70 23.80 -4.96
N GLY A 195 -3.09 24.38 -3.83
CA GLY A 195 -4.45 24.79 -3.54
C GLY A 195 -5.38 23.71 -2.99
N ASP A 196 -4.82 22.57 -2.54
CA ASP A 196 -5.57 21.53 -1.81
C ASP A 196 -5.59 21.76 -0.29
N GLU A 197 -4.70 22.64 0.24
CA GLU A 197 -4.43 22.80 1.66
C GLU A 197 -5.69 23.14 2.48
N ASP A 198 -6.56 23.97 1.93
CA ASP A 198 -7.75 24.48 2.63
C ASP A 198 -9.07 23.81 2.19
N LYS A 199 -9.00 22.71 1.41
CA LYS A 199 -10.21 22.08 0.87
C LYS A 199 -10.71 20.87 1.65
N GLY A 200 -10.09 20.53 2.77
CA GLY A 200 -10.50 19.41 3.62
C GLY A 200 -10.26 18.03 3.00
N TYR A 201 -9.46 17.92 1.94
CA TYR A 201 -9.03 16.63 1.41
C TYR A 201 -7.96 16.01 2.30
N ASN A 202 -7.98 14.68 2.41
CA ASN A 202 -6.79 14.00 2.89
C ASN A 202 -5.63 14.23 1.91
N PRO A 203 -4.39 14.45 2.38
CA PRO A 203 -3.25 14.69 1.51
C PRO A 203 -3.12 13.60 0.44
N GLY A 204 -3.00 14.01 -0.83
CA GLY A 204 -2.92 13.11 -1.96
C GLY A 204 -4.24 12.55 -2.51
N TYR A 205 -5.37 12.78 -1.82
CA TYR A 205 -6.68 12.25 -2.22
C TYR A 205 -7.59 13.28 -2.92
N SER A 206 -7.06 14.44 -3.31
CA SER A 206 -7.83 15.41 -4.07
C SER A 206 -8.23 14.88 -5.44
N PHE A 207 -9.31 15.41 -5.97
CA PHE A 207 -9.73 15.09 -7.34
C PHE A 207 -8.65 15.45 -8.37
N HIS A 208 -8.06 16.64 -8.27
CA HIS A 208 -7.00 17.08 -9.20
C HIS A 208 -5.75 16.21 -9.10
N GLY A 209 -5.33 15.84 -7.88
CA GLY A 209 -4.18 14.95 -7.68
C GLY A 209 -4.38 13.59 -8.30
N ARG A 210 -5.59 13.02 -8.18
CA ARG A 210 -5.94 11.74 -8.82
C ARG A 210 -6.05 11.83 -10.34
N MET A 211 -6.61 12.90 -10.88
CA MET A 211 -6.69 13.12 -12.32
C MET A 211 -5.29 13.28 -12.94
N LEU A 212 -4.40 14.00 -12.28
CA LEU A 212 -2.99 14.08 -12.72
C LEU A 212 -2.32 12.71 -12.72
N ALA A 213 -2.49 11.95 -11.65
CA ALA A 213 -1.94 10.59 -11.54
C ALA A 213 -2.48 9.68 -12.66
N LEU A 214 -3.79 9.74 -12.93
CA LEU A 214 -4.42 8.95 -13.99
C LEU A 214 -3.85 9.32 -15.37
N ALA A 215 -3.75 10.60 -15.68
CA ALA A 215 -3.18 11.05 -16.95
C ALA A 215 -1.71 10.61 -17.14
N GLN A 216 -0.91 10.60 -16.05
CA GLN A 216 0.46 10.10 -16.09
C GLN A 216 0.50 8.59 -16.35
N VAL A 217 -0.38 7.81 -15.73
CA VAL A 217 -0.46 6.35 -15.92
C VAL A 217 -0.96 6.02 -17.33
N GLU A 218 -1.99 6.70 -17.82
CA GLU A 218 -2.47 6.54 -19.19
C GLU A 218 -1.37 6.82 -20.23
N GLY A 219 -0.57 7.87 -20.01
CA GLY A 219 0.58 8.16 -20.85
C GLY A 219 1.64 7.04 -20.83
N MET A 220 1.91 6.44 -19.66
CA MET A 220 2.83 5.29 -19.57
C MET A 220 2.26 4.05 -20.26
N MET A 221 0.97 3.76 -20.10
CA MET A 221 0.30 2.65 -20.79
C MET A 221 0.36 2.80 -22.32
N ALA A 222 0.09 4.00 -22.83
CA ALA A 222 0.19 4.29 -24.26
C ALA A 222 1.60 4.05 -24.82
N VAL A 223 2.65 4.34 -24.05
CA VAL A 223 4.04 4.03 -24.44
C VAL A 223 4.27 2.53 -24.50
N VAL A 224 3.79 1.79 -23.49
CA VAL A 224 3.95 0.32 -23.45
C VAL A 224 3.20 -0.35 -24.59
N ASP A 225 2.02 0.13 -24.92
CA ASP A 225 1.23 -0.38 -26.05
C ASP A 225 1.93 -0.14 -27.39
N ASP A 226 2.47 1.06 -27.63
CA ASP A 226 3.25 1.37 -28.84
C ASP A 226 4.52 0.49 -28.96
N GLU A 227 5.21 0.26 -27.84
CA GLU A 227 6.36 -0.65 -27.79
C GLU A 227 5.97 -2.09 -28.21
N LYS A 228 4.85 -2.61 -27.70
CA LYS A 228 4.33 -3.93 -28.07
C LYS A 228 3.95 -4.01 -29.55
N GLU A 229 3.26 -3.01 -30.07
CA GLU A 229 2.89 -2.98 -31.48
C GLU A 229 4.10 -2.97 -32.40
N ARG A 230 5.17 -2.25 -32.03
CA ARG A 230 6.43 -2.25 -32.80
C ARG A 230 7.11 -3.61 -32.78
N GLN A 231 7.12 -4.30 -31.65
CA GLN A 231 7.70 -5.65 -31.54
C GLN A 231 6.95 -6.68 -32.36
N MET A 232 5.61 -6.59 -32.48
CA MET A 232 4.81 -7.49 -33.30
C MET A 232 4.99 -7.29 -34.82
N LYS A 233 5.55 -6.15 -35.24
CA LYS A 233 5.81 -5.83 -36.66
C LYS A 233 7.23 -6.22 -37.13
N LEU A 234 8.07 -6.71 -36.24
CA LEU A 234 9.42 -7.21 -36.50
C LEU A 234 9.45 -8.72 -36.62
#